data_0e4cf0d76bebf9caa2c9a1c89d5109e0
#
_entry.id   0e4cf0d76bebf9caa2c9a1c89d5109e0
#
_cell.length_a   1.000
_cell.length_b   1.000
_cell.length_c   1.000
_cell.angle_alpha   90.00
_cell.angle_beta   90.00
_cell.angle_gamma   90.00
#
_symmetry.space_group_name_H-M   'P 1'
#
loop_
_entity.id
_entity.type
_entity.pdbx_description
1 polymer ?
#
loop_
_entity_poly.entity_id
_entity_poly.type
_entity_poly.pdbx_seq_one_letter_code
_entity_poly.pdbx_strand_id
1 'polypeptide(L)'
;AFNGASAIFAVTDFYEPFATGIGPENAMEIEYSRGVNLARAAAATTTLEYYFWSTLPAASGLTNGEAKVPHFDAKGAIDAYIKKDPVLNAKTVFLLTGFYASNFNYPPFTPIYSVWMFPFAFNPPRLHVD
;
A
#
# COMPACT_ATOMS: atom_id res chain seq x y z
N ALA A 1 18.50 5.42 12.39
CA ALA A 1 17.91 4.09 12.57
C ALA A 1 18.51 3.07 11.61
N PHE A 2 18.86 3.47 10.38
CA PHE A 2 19.36 2.58 9.33
C PHE A 2 20.88 2.68 9.10
N ASN A 3 21.64 3.01 10.13
CA ASN A 3 23.07 3.24 10.01
C ASN A 3 23.80 2.04 9.39
N GLY A 4 24.54 2.30 8.30
CA GLY A 4 25.30 1.26 7.57
C GLY A 4 24.46 0.39 6.61
N ALA A 5 23.14 0.60 6.51
CA ALA A 5 22.32 -0.14 5.56
C ALA A 5 22.58 0.32 4.12
N SER A 6 22.80 -0.62 3.20
CA SER A 6 22.88 -0.37 1.76
C SER A 6 21.51 -0.53 1.07
N ALA A 7 20.61 -1.33 1.64
CA ALA A 7 19.27 -1.52 1.15
C ALA A 7 18.26 -1.50 2.30
N ILE A 8 17.10 -0.88 2.07
CA ILE A 8 15.99 -0.82 3.04
C ILE A 8 14.72 -1.27 2.32
N PHE A 9 14.01 -2.23 2.91
CA PHE A 9 12.63 -2.55 2.53
C PHE A 9 11.69 -1.93 3.55
N ALA A 10 10.76 -1.10 3.09
CA ALA A 10 9.83 -0.38 3.93
C ALA A 10 8.38 -0.64 3.53
N VAL A 11 7.56 -0.90 4.52
CA VAL A 11 6.11 -1.06 4.42
C VAL A 11 5.46 -0.44 5.64
N THR A 12 4.30 0.16 5.44
CA THR A 12 3.43 0.66 6.52
C THR A 12 2.14 -0.13 6.55
N ASP A 13 1.53 -0.19 7.72
CA ASP A 13 0.25 -0.88 7.94
C ASP A 13 -0.82 0.16 8.32
N PHE A 14 -1.84 0.25 7.45
CA PHE A 14 -3.04 1.04 7.67
C PHE A 14 -3.99 0.38 8.68
N TYR A 15 -4.06 -0.95 8.65
CA TYR A 15 -5.10 -1.67 9.37
C TYR A 15 -4.84 -1.77 10.87
N GLU A 16 -3.58 -1.74 11.30
CA GLU A 16 -3.24 -1.74 12.72
C GLU A 16 -3.89 -0.54 13.45
N PRO A 17 -3.68 0.73 13.07
CA PRO A 17 -4.37 1.84 13.70
C PRO A 17 -5.87 1.84 13.41
N PHE A 18 -6.32 1.44 12.22
CA PHE A 18 -7.73 1.37 11.86
C PHE A 18 -8.51 0.41 12.77
N ALA A 19 -7.94 -0.72 13.13
CA ALA A 19 -8.56 -1.72 14.02
C ALA A 19 -8.81 -1.21 15.44
N THR A 20 -8.18 -0.10 15.83
CA THR A 20 -8.46 0.55 17.15
C THR A 20 -9.73 1.39 17.16
N GLY A 21 -10.43 1.52 16.03
CA GLY A 21 -11.69 2.26 15.92
C GLY A 21 -11.53 3.77 15.71
N ILE A 22 -10.34 4.26 15.39
CA ILE A 22 -10.08 5.71 15.20
C ILE A 22 -10.65 6.30 13.92
N GLY A 23 -11.22 5.47 13.04
CA GLY A 23 -11.75 5.89 11.75
C GLY A 23 -10.68 5.92 10.64
N PRO A 24 -11.13 5.88 9.36
CA PRO A 24 -10.24 5.74 8.23
C PRO A 24 -9.34 6.96 7.97
N GLU A 25 -9.82 8.17 8.21
CA GLU A 25 -9.05 9.40 8.01
C GLU A 25 -7.87 9.49 8.99
N ASN A 26 -8.11 9.19 10.27
CA ASN A 26 -7.07 9.20 11.29
C ASN A 26 -6.06 8.06 11.05
N ALA A 27 -6.52 6.89 10.62
CA ALA A 27 -5.64 5.78 10.26
C ALA A 27 -4.74 6.15 9.06
N MET A 28 -5.30 6.85 8.07
CA MET A 28 -4.56 7.38 6.92
C MET A 28 -3.47 8.37 7.34
N GLU A 29 -3.78 9.30 8.26
CA GLU A 29 -2.81 10.28 8.75
C GLU A 29 -1.66 9.62 9.52
N ILE A 30 -1.97 8.61 10.36
CA ILE A 30 -0.96 7.84 11.08
C ILE A 30 -0.07 7.07 10.10
N GLU A 31 -0.64 6.39 9.10
CA GLU A 31 0.12 5.68 8.09
C GLU A 31 1.03 6.63 7.31
N TYR A 32 0.49 7.79 6.88
CA TYR A 32 1.26 8.83 6.20
C TYR A 32 2.44 9.31 7.05
N SER A 33 2.20 9.64 8.31
CA SER A 33 3.25 10.08 9.25
C SER A 33 4.35 9.02 9.42
N ARG A 34 3.97 7.76 9.58
CA ARG A 34 4.91 6.63 9.68
C ARG A 34 5.75 6.49 8.40
N GLY A 35 5.12 6.54 7.22
CA GLY A 35 5.79 6.44 5.93
C GLY A 35 6.76 7.60 5.68
N VAL A 36 6.37 8.83 6.01
CA VAL A 36 7.25 10.00 5.94
C VAL A 36 8.46 9.86 6.87
N ASN A 37 8.27 9.35 8.08
CA ASN A 37 9.38 9.13 9.01
C ASN A 37 10.36 8.06 8.50
N LEU A 38 9.86 6.99 7.87
CA LEU A 38 10.70 5.98 7.21
C LEU A 38 11.48 6.59 6.04
N ALA A 39 10.84 7.38 5.19
CA ALA A 39 11.47 8.06 4.07
C ALA A 39 12.55 9.04 4.53
N ARG A 40 12.30 9.85 5.58
CA ARG A 40 13.30 10.73 6.17
C ARG A 40 14.51 9.98 6.73
N ALA A 41 14.26 8.86 7.42
CA ALA A 41 15.33 8.02 7.95
C ALA A 41 16.16 7.38 6.83
N ALA A 42 15.50 6.96 5.74
CA ALA A 42 16.18 6.45 4.54
C ALA A 42 17.01 7.52 3.86
N ALA A 43 16.48 8.73 3.65
CA ALA A 43 17.20 9.86 3.06
C ALA A 43 18.44 10.26 3.88
N ALA A 44 18.38 10.16 5.21
CA ALA A 44 19.50 10.43 6.10
C ALA A 44 20.55 9.30 6.14
N THR A 45 20.33 8.17 5.46
CA THR A 45 21.25 7.03 5.45
C THR A 45 22.22 7.17 4.28
N THR A 46 23.44 7.62 4.57
CA THR A 46 24.46 7.94 3.55
C THR A 46 24.92 6.72 2.75
N THR A 47 24.88 5.54 3.35
CA THR A 47 25.26 4.25 2.74
C THR A 47 24.14 3.63 1.88
N LEU A 48 22.96 4.25 1.85
CA LEU A 48 21.79 3.70 1.14
C LEU A 48 22.02 3.73 -0.38
N GLU A 49 21.82 2.56 -1.00
CA GLU A 49 21.83 2.36 -2.45
C GLU A 49 20.42 2.13 -2.98
N TYR A 50 19.60 1.35 -2.24
CA TYR A 50 18.24 0.98 -2.65
C TYR A 50 17.23 1.17 -1.52
N TYR A 51 16.13 1.85 -1.84
CA TYR A 51 14.96 1.99 -0.98
C TYR A 51 13.75 1.31 -1.64
N PHE A 52 13.39 0.12 -1.18
CA PHE A 52 12.20 -0.61 -1.65
C PHE A 52 11.00 -0.16 -0.83
N TRP A 53 10.12 0.57 -1.45
CA TRP A 53 8.91 1.08 -0.82
C TRP A 53 7.68 0.32 -1.32
N SER A 54 7.03 -0.44 -0.41
CA SER A 54 5.77 -1.14 -0.68
C SER A 54 4.62 -0.14 -0.69
N THR A 55 4.02 0.04 -1.86
CA THR A 55 3.00 1.06 -2.10
C THR A 55 1.77 0.54 -2.82
N LEU A 56 0.78 1.41 -2.96
CA LEU A 56 -0.45 1.23 -3.72
C LEU A 56 -0.73 2.51 -4.51
N PRO A 57 -1.40 2.43 -5.67
CA PRO A 57 -1.73 3.62 -6.45
C PRO A 57 -2.74 4.49 -5.71
N ALA A 58 -2.58 5.81 -5.74
CA ALA A 58 -3.55 6.75 -5.17
C ALA A 58 -4.90 6.64 -5.91
N ALA A 59 -5.91 6.06 -5.28
CA ALA A 59 -7.23 5.87 -5.89
C ALA A 59 -7.90 7.19 -6.24
N SER A 60 -7.84 8.17 -5.34
CA SER A 60 -8.38 9.51 -5.57
C SER A 60 -7.68 10.23 -6.73
N GLY A 61 -6.36 10.05 -6.87
CA GLY A 61 -5.59 10.63 -7.97
C GLY A 61 -5.93 10.02 -9.32
N LEU A 62 -6.13 8.71 -9.39
CA LEU A 62 -6.48 8.00 -10.63
C LEU A 62 -7.91 8.26 -11.10
N THR A 63 -8.82 8.56 -10.18
CA THR A 63 -10.25 8.74 -10.46
C THR A 63 -10.71 10.20 -10.39
N ASN A 64 -9.77 11.16 -10.38
CA ASN A 64 -10.08 12.58 -10.21
C ASN A 64 -10.96 12.88 -8.97
N GLY A 65 -10.78 12.12 -7.91
CA GLY A 65 -11.51 12.25 -6.65
C GLY A 65 -12.84 11.49 -6.56
N GLU A 66 -13.25 10.78 -7.61
CA GLU A 66 -14.51 10.02 -7.62
C GLU A 66 -14.46 8.83 -6.64
N ALA A 67 -13.32 8.13 -6.57
CA ALA A 67 -13.11 7.05 -5.62
C ALA A 67 -12.07 7.44 -4.57
N LYS A 68 -12.46 7.37 -3.29
CA LYS A 68 -11.55 7.56 -2.15
C LYS A 68 -11.36 6.23 -1.44
N VAL A 69 -10.12 5.76 -1.43
CA VAL A 69 -9.74 4.52 -0.74
C VAL A 69 -8.61 4.87 0.24
N PRO A 70 -8.90 5.08 1.53
CA PRO A 70 -7.98 5.66 2.50
C PRO A 70 -6.61 4.99 2.56
N HIS A 71 -6.53 3.65 2.58
CA HIS A 71 -5.26 2.94 2.61
C HIS A 71 -4.48 2.99 1.29
N PHE A 72 -5.14 3.20 0.14
CA PHE A 72 -4.46 3.50 -1.12
C PHE A 72 -3.95 4.94 -1.15
N ASP A 73 -4.80 5.88 -0.74
CA ASP A 73 -4.50 7.30 -0.80
C ASP A 73 -3.39 7.70 0.20
N ALA A 74 -3.33 7.03 1.37
CA ALA A 74 -2.23 7.19 2.31
C ALA A 74 -0.88 6.85 1.68
N LYS A 75 -0.78 5.70 1.02
CA LYS A 75 0.45 5.26 0.34
C LYS A 75 0.80 6.16 -0.85
N GLY A 76 -0.20 6.56 -1.63
CA GLY A 76 0.01 7.51 -2.72
C GLY A 76 0.52 8.88 -2.24
N ALA A 77 0.07 9.35 -1.08
CA ALA A 77 0.60 10.58 -0.47
C ALA A 77 2.07 10.43 -0.03
N ILE A 78 2.45 9.25 0.49
CA ILE A 78 3.84 8.94 0.82
C ILE A 78 4.70 8.86 -0.44
N ASP A 79 4.19 8.28 -1.53
CA ASP A 79 4.86 8.28 -2.84
C ASP A 79 5.16 9.70 -3.31
N ALA A 80 4.17 10.59 -3.20
CA ALA A 80 4.34 11.99 -3.57
C ALA A 80 5.39 12.70 -2.69
N TYR A 81 5.48 12.34 -1.41
CA TYR A 81 6.51 12.84 -0.51
C TYR A 81 7.91 12.36 -0.94
N ILE A 82 8.09 11.06 -1.20
CA ILE A 82 9.38 10.48 -1.64
C ILE A 82 9.84 11.13 -2.95
N LYS A 83 8.93 11.31 -3.92
CA LYS A 83 9.21 11.91 -5.23
C LYS A 83 9.66 13.37 -5.17
N LYS A 84 9.39 14.08 -4.07
CA LYS A 84 9.88 15.47 -3.86
C LYS A 84 11.36 15.54 -3.51
N ASP A 85 11.94 14.44 -3.01
CA ASP A 85 13.37 14.33 -2.76
C ASP A 85 14.05 13.61 -3.94
N PRO A 86 14.76 14.33 -4.83
CA PRO A 86 15.34 13.72 -6.03
C PRO A 86 16.41 12.68 -5.72
N VAL A 87 17.12 12.82 -4.59
CA VAL A 87 18.18 11.89 -4.19
C VAL A 87 17.57 10.58 -3.70
N LEU A 88 16.57 10.65 -2.82
CA LEU A 88 15.87 9.48 -2.33
C LEU A 88 15.07 8.81 -3.46
N ASN A 89 14.36 9.60 -4.27
CA ASN A 89 13.57 9.09 -5.38
C ASN A 89 14.42 8.29 -6.39
N ALA A 90 15.63 8.76 -6.68
CA ALA A 90 16.56 8.05 -7.58
C ALA A 90 17.00 6.67 -7.04
N LYS A 91 16.94 6.47 -5.72
CA LYS A 91 17.26 5.20 -5.06
C LYS A 91 16.01 4.35 -4.77
N THR A 92 14.81 4.90 -5.00
CA THR A 92 13.55 4.25 -4.61
C THR A 92 13.02 3.35 -5.70
N VAL A 93 12.70 2.12 -5.31
CA VAL A 93 11.92 1.17 -6.10
C VAL A 93 10.52 1.10 -5.51
N PHE A 94 9.53 1.62 -6.23
CA PHE A 94 8.13 1.56 -5.82
C PHE A 94 7.55 0.19 -6.17
N LEU A 95 7.24 -0.61 -5.14
CA LEU A 95 6.67 -1.95 -5.28
C LEU A 95 5.15 -1.89 -5.11
N LEU A 96 4.42 -2.06 -6.20
CA LEU A 96 2.97 -2.11 -6.20
C LEU A 96 2.50 -3.53 -5.84
N THR A 97 2.29 -3.78 -4.55
CA THR A 97 1.83 -5.06 -4.01
C THR A 97 0.34 -5.02 -3.77
N GLY A 98 -0.46 -5.43 -4.75
CA GLY A 98 -1.92 -5.30 -4.67
C GLY A 98 -2.61 -6.30 -3.75
N PHE A 99 -2.06 -7.51 -3.57
CA PHE A 99 -2.68 -8.57 -2.81
C PHE A 99 -1.63 -9.54 -2.26
N TYR A 100 -1.72 -9.85 -0.97
CA TYR A 100 -0.84 -10.82 -0.34
C TYR A 100 -1.48 -12.22 -0.38
N ALA A 101 -0.72 -13.25 -0.71
CA ALA A 101 -1.20 -14.63 -0.71
C ALA A 101 -1.77 -15.06 0.66
N SER A 102 -1.23 -14.51 1.75
CA SER A 102 -1.75 -14.72 3.11
C SER A 102 -3.17 -14.22 3.31
N ASN A 103 -3.67 -13.31 2.48
CA ASN A 103 -5.05 -12.82 2.56
C ASN A 103 -6.08 -13.95 2.34
N PHE A 104 -5.70 -15.01 1.60
CA PHE A 104 -6.54 -16.19 1.46
C PHE A 104 -6.82 -16.93 2.77
N ASN A 105 -6.05 -16.65 3.83
CA ASN A 105 -6.27 -17.23 5.16
C ASN A 105 -7.35 -16.47 5.98
N TYR A 106 -7.81 -15.33 5.50
CA TYR A 106 -8.74 -14.46 6.23
C TYR A 106 -10.04 -14.21 5.45
N PRO A 107 -11.22 -14.29 6.08
CA PRO A 107 -12.46 -13.84 5.45
C PRO A 107 -12.36 -12.35 5.08
N PRO A 108 -12.93 -11.90 3.96
CA PRO A 108 -13.77 -12.64 3.00
C PRO A 108 -13.00 -13.37 1.88
N PHE A 109 -11.67 -13.39 1.92
CA PHE A 109 -10.81 -13.91 0.86
C PHE A 109 -10.51 -15.40 0.99
N THR A 110 -10.79 -16.00 2.14
CA THR A 110 -10.65 -17.45 2.34
C THR A 110 -11.55 -18.17 1.34
N PRO A 111 -11.04 -19.13 0.54
CA PRO A 111 -11.88 -19.98 -0.28
C PRO A 111 -12.77 -20.81 0.64
N ILE A 112 -13.95 -20.29 0.97
CA ILE A 112 -14.91 -21.01 1.76
C ILE A 112 -15.64 -21.95 0.79
N TYR A 113 -15.78 -23.20 1.19
CA TYR A 113 -16.39 -24.30 0.45
C TYR A 113 -17.85 -24.05 0.04
N SER A 114 -18.45 -22.92 0.35
CA SER A 114 -19.79 -22.56 -0.11
C SER A 114 -19.72 -21.41 -1.10
N VAL A 115 -20.02 -21.73 -2.33
CA VAL A 115 -20.33 -20.84 -3.46
C VAL A 115 -21.37 -19.75 -3.10
N TRP A 116 -21.96 -19.83 -1.93
CA TRP A 116 -23.05 -18.98 -1.46
C TRP A 116 -22.61 -17.59 -0.96
N MET A 117 -21.35 -17.41 -0.59
CA MET A 117 -20.92 -16.13 0.00
C MET A 117 -20.55 -15.05 -1.02
N PHE A 118 -20.29 -15.45 -2.29
CA PHE A 118 -20.04 -14.51 -3.39
C PHE A 118 -20.74 -14.97 -4.68
N PRO A 119 -22.07 -14.91 -4.74
CA PRO A 119 -22.80 -15.37 -5.95
C PRO A 119 -22.47 -14.55 -7.20
N PHE A 120 -21.85 -13.37 -7.05
CA PHE A 120 -21.51 -12.48 -8.15
C PHE A 120 -20.03 -12.52 -8.57
N ALA A 121 -19.13 -13.04 -7.74
CA ALA A 121 -17.70 -13.00 -8.01
C ALA A 121 -17.22 -14.11 -8.98
N PHE A 122 -17.99 -15.18 -9.15
CA PHE A 122 -17.60 -16.36 -9.93
C PHE A 122 -18.64 -16.81 -10.96
N ASN A 123 -19.38 -15.88 -11.51
CA ASN A 123 -20.15 -16.17 -12.72
C ASN A 123 -19.48 -15.48 -13.91
N PRO A 124 -18.38 -16.05 -14.44
CA PRO A 124 -17.79 -15.48 -15.65
C PRO A 124 -18.84 -15.52 -16.77
N PRO A 125 -18.93 -14.46 -17.59
CA PRO A 125 -19.80 -14.51 -18.75
C PRO A 125 -19.41 -15.73 -19.57
N ARG A 126 -20.39 -16.57 -19.89
CA ARG A 126 -20.17 -17.69 -20.81
C ARG A 126 -19.74 -17.09 -22.13
N LEU A 127 -18.48 -17.27 -22.48
CA LEU A 127 -18.03 -17.00 -23.82
C LEU A 127 -18.78 -17.96 -24.73
N HIS A 128 -19.77 -17.46 -25.46
CA HIS A 128 -20.28 -18.13 -26.62
C HIS A 128 -19.14 -18.10 -27.64
N VAL A 129 -18.55 -19.24 -27.86
CA VAL A 129 -17.69 -19.49 -29.02
C VAL A 129 -18.64 -19.98 -30.10
N ASP A 130 -18.93 -19.09 -31.07
CA ASP A 130 -19.55 -19.48 -32.34
C ASP A 130 -18.54 -20.20 -33.23
#